data_3fa5d383a086538d701fe9298604e5d7
#
_entry.id   3fa5d383a086538d701fe9298604e5d7
#
_cell.length_a   1.000
_cell.length_b   1.000
_cell.length_c   1.000
_cell.angle_alpha   90.00
_cell.angle_beta   90.00
_cell.angle_gamma   90.00
#
_symmetry.space_group_name_H-M   'P 1'
#
loop_
_entity.id
_entity.type
_entity.pdbx_description
1 polymer ?
#
loop_
_entity_poly.entity_id
_entity_poly.type
_entity_poly.pdbx_seq_one_letter_code
_entity_poly.pdbx_strand_id
1 'polypeptide(L)'
;MGQMDGKVAIVTGSGRGIGKEIALRLVRDGASVVINDIDDAPARETVAEIVKAGGKAVACNGDVAKPDFGDRIVKAAVDAFGDCHVVVNNAGYTWDSVIQKMTDEQWYAILDVHLTAPFRVLRAFQQHFRQAVEKERAEGKRVVRKVVNISSTSGVNGNAGQSNYSAGKAGIVGLTKTLAKEFGRYDVTVNAVAFGYIQTRLTQPLSQGDAGEIEVQGRKVKVGVQGGRIAAMNQMIPLGRGGLPEEAAGSVYLFCSPDSDYVSGQCLVVNGGL
;
A
#
# COMPACT_ATOMS: atom_id res chain seq x y z
N MET A 1 -18.07 -18.25 -6.82
CA MET A 1 -18.04 -17.01 -6.03
C MET A 1 -16.65 -16.89 -5.44
N GLY A 2 -16.02 -15.73 -5.62
CA GLY A 2 -14.72 -15.43 -5.03
C GLY A 2 -14.85 -15.06 -3.55
N GLN A 3 -13.76 -15.18 -2.78
CA GLN A 3 -13.76 -14.84 -1.35
C GLN A 3 -14.01 -13.33 -1.09
N MET A 4 -13.82 -12.50 -2.12
CA MET A 4 -13.98 -11.04 -2.05
C MET A 4 -15.27 -10.54 -2.74
N ASP A 5 -16.19 -11.45 -3.11
CA ASP A 5 -17.46 -11.06 -3.74
C ASP A 5 -18.22 -10.05 -2.88
N GLY A 6 -18.65 -8.94 -3.50
CA GLY A 6 -19.37 -7.86 -2.83
C GLY A 6 -18.51 -6.97 -1.93
N LYS A 7 -17.20 -7.22 -1.82
CA LYS A 7 -16.28 -6.35 -1.08
C LYS A 7 -15.82 -5.19 -1.94
N VAL A 8 -15.58 -4.06 -1.30
CA VAL A 8 -15.04 -2.84 -1.92
C VAL A 8 -13.69 -2.53 -1.29
N ALA A 9 -12.68 -2.38 -2.12
CA ALA A 9 -11.32 -2.12 -1.67
C ALA A 9 -10.78 -0.79 -2.22
N ILE A 10 -9.99 -0.11 -1.41
CA ILE A 10 -9.16 1.02 -1.79
C ILE A 10 -7.72 0.54 -1.81
N VAL A 11 -6.98 0.81 -2.89
CA VAL A 11 -5.54 0.55 -2.97
C VAL A 11 -4.84 1.84 -3.42
N THR A 12 -4.03 2.43 -2.55
CA THR A 12 -3.26 3.65 -2.90
C THR A 12 -2.00 3.28 -3.68
N GLY A 13 -1.58 4.11 -4.65
CA GLY A 13 -0.43 3.84 -5.51
C GLY A 13 -0.62 2.57 -6.36
N SER A 14 -1.81 2.38 -6.93
CA SER A 14 -2.21 1.15 -7.62
C SER A 14 -2.33 1.28 -9.15
N GLY A 15 -1.83 2.37 -9.72
CA GLY A 15 -1.71 2.49 -11.18
C GLY A 15 -0.59 1.62 -11.76
N ARG A 16 0.34 1.13 -10.93
CA ARG A 16 1.49 0.32 -11.38
C ARG A 16 2.11 -0.50 -10.23
N GLY A 17 3.05 -1.39 -10.59
CA GLY A 17 3.87 -2.16 -9.63
C GLY A 17 3.06 -2.99 -8.64
N ILE A 18 3.52 -3.06 -7.39
CA ILE A 18 2.90 -3.88 -6.34
C ILE A 18 1.42 -3.49 -6.13
N GLY A 19 1.11 -2.19 -6.09
CA GLY A 19 -0.26 -1.71 -5.89
C GLY A 19 -1.22 -2.16 -6.99
N LYS A 20 -0.78 -2.15 -8.25
CA LYS A 20 -1.56 -2.69 -9.37
C LYS A 20 -1.83 -4.18 -9.20
N GLU A 21 -0.82 -4.98 -8.88
CA GLU A 21 -0.98 -6.42 -8.69
C GLU A 21 -1.88 -6.75 -7.49
N ILE A 22 -1.83 -5.95 -6.41
CA ILE A 22 -2.78 -6.06 -5.29
C ILE A 22 -4.21 -5.82 -5.78
N ALA A 23 -4.44 -4.74 -6.54
CA ALA A 23 -5.76 -4.43 -7.07
C ALA A 23 -6.27 -5.55 -8.01
N LEU A 24 -5.44 -6.02 -8.93
CA LEU A 24 -5.77 -7.13 -9.83
C LEU A 24 -6.09 -8.42 -9.06
N ARG A 25 -5.32 -8.72 -8.00
CA ARG A 25 -5.54 -9.91 -7.17
C ARG A 25 -6.89 -9.84 -6.44
N LEU A 26 -7.25 -8.68 -5.88
CA LEU A 26 -8.53 -8.46 -5.21
C LEU A 26 -9.71 -8.59 -6.19
N VAL A 27 -9.58 -8.01 -7.39
CA VAL A 27 -10.60 -8.09 -8.44
C VAL A 27 -10.82 -9.52 -8.95
N ARG A 28 -9.75 -10.30 -9.15
CA ARG A 28 -9.85 -11.72 -9.54
C ARG A 28 -10.71 -12.53 -8.58
N ASP A 29 -10.74 -12.14 -7.31
CA ASP A 29 -11.55 -12.78 -6.26
C ASP A 29 -12.91 -12.11 -6.00
N GLY A 30 -13.31 -11.15 -6.85
CA GLY A 30 -14.66 -10.57 -6.86
C GLY A 30 -14.81 -9.20 -6.22
N ALA A 31 -13.73 -8.57 -5.75
CA ALA A 31 -13.80 -7.22 -5.18
C ALA A 31 -14.03 -6.15 -6.26
N SER A 32 -14.72 -5.07 -5.88
CA SER A 32 -14.70 -3.79 -6.58
C SER A 32 -13.57 -2.93 -6.02
N VAL A 33 -12.78 -2.22 -6.85
CA VAL A 33 -11.56 -1.55 -6.39
C VAL A 33 -11.53 -0.08 -6.80
N VAL A 34 -11.13 0.78 -5.86
CA VAL A 34 -10.74 2.17 -6.14
C VAL A 34 -9.23 2.20 -6.39
N ILE A 35 -8.85 2.60 -7.58
CA ILE A 35 -7.47 2.75 -8.04
C ILE A 35 -7.02 4.19 -7.80
N ASN A 36 -5.85 4.34 -7.18
CA ASN A 36 -5.21 5.62 -7.01
C ASN A 36 -3.78 5.59 -7.55
N ASP A 37 -3.39 6.63 -8.23
CA ASP A 37 -1.99 6.96 -8.52
C ASP A 37 -1.84 8.48 -8.51
N ILE A 38 -0.62 8.99 -8.31
CA ILE A 38 -0.32 10.41 -8.46
C ILE A 38 -0.43 10.83 -9.92
N ASP A 39 -0.10 9.92 -10.84
CA ASP A 39 -0.21 10.09 -12.29
C ASP A 39 -1.56 9.54 -12.79
N ASP A 40 -2.26 10.35 -13.57
CA ASP A 40 -3.61 10.02 -14.06
C ASP A 40 -3.59 8.84 -15.06
N ALA A 41 -2.64 8.81 -15.98
CA ALA A 41 -2.59 7.81 -17.04
C ALA A 41 -2.46 6.37 -16.52
N PRO A 42 -1.51 6.02 -15.63
CA PRO A 42 -1.39 4.66 -15.11
C PRO A 42 -2.62 4.20 -14.31
N ALA A 43 -3.26 5.11 -13.57
CA ALA A 43 -4.48 4.76 -12.86
C ALA A 43 -5.62 4.41 -13.81
N ARG A 44 -5.81 5.23 -14.87
CA ARG A 44 -6.83 4.97 -15.91
C ARG A 44 -6.56 3.69 -16.69
N GLU A 45 -5.29 3.42 -17.03
CA GLU A 45 -4.88 2.19 -17.71
C GLU A 45 -5.21 0.95 -16.87
N THR A 46 -4.93 0.99 -15.56
CA THR A 46 -5.26 -0.11 -14.65
C THR A 46 -6.79 -0.29 -14.52
N VAL A 47 -7.55 0.80 -14.41
CA VAL A 47 -9.02 0.73 -14.42
C VAL A 47 -9.53 0.11 -15.73
N ALA A 48 -9.01 0.56 -16.89
CA ALA A 48 -9.42 0.03 -18.18
C ALA A 48 -9.11 -1.48 -18.33
N GLU A 49 -7.95 -1.92 -17.85
CA GLU A 49 -7.57 -3.35 -17.82
C GLU A 49 -8.55 -4.17 -16.97
N ILE A 50 -8.86 -3.69 -15.76
CA ILE A 50 -9.81 -4.36 -14.85
C ILE A 50 -11.19 -4.47 -15.48
N VAL A 51 -11.71 -3.37 -16.04
CA VAL A 51 -13.04 -3.32 -16.65
C VAL A 51 -13.10 -4.22 -17.89
N LYS A 52 -12.05 -4.22 -18.72
CA LYS A 52 -11.92 -5.12 -19.88
C LYS A 52 -11.94 -6.59 -19.48
N ALA A 53 -11.40 -6.95 -18.33
CA ALA A 53 -11.43 -8.29 -17.77
C ALA A 53 -12.78 -8.64 -17.07
N GLY A 54 -13.77 -7.75 -17.10
CA GLY A 54 -15.07 -7.95 -16.47
C GLY A 54 -15.15 -7.59 -14.98
N GLY A 55 -14.09 -7.03 -14.42
CA GLY A 55 -14.03 -6.54 -13.05
C GLY A 55 -14.64 -5.14 -12.89
N LYS A 56 -14.71 -4.66 -11.64
CA LYS A 56 -15.25 -3.34 -11.29
C LYS A 56 -14.16 -2.48 -10.67
N ALA A 57 -13.86 -1.34 -11.30
CA ALA A 57 -12.91 -0.37 -10.78
C ALA A 57 -13.30 1.05 -11.14
N VAL A 58 -12.90 2.01 -10.28
CA VAL A 58 -12.94 3.45 -10.55
C VAL A 58 -11.62 4.07 -10.15
N ALA A 59 -11.25 5.19 -10.78
CA ALA A 59 -10.06 5.94 -10.43
C ALA A 59 -10.39 7.07 -9.42
N CYS A 60 -9.53 7.24 -8.43
CA CYS A 60 -9.48 8.42 -7.57
C CYS A 60 -8.04 8.94 -7.52
N ASN A 61 -7.65 9.69 -8.55
CA ASN A 61 -6.28 10.14 -8.74
C ASN A 61 -5.90 11.30 -7.83
N GLY A 62 -4.61 11.42 -7.63
CA GLY A 62 -3.99 12.53 -6.92
C GLY A 62 -3.00 12.11 -5.85
N ASP A 63 -2.38 13.13 -5.29
CA ASP A 63 -1.38 12.99 -4.26
C ASP A 63 -2.01 12.60 -2.92
N VAL A 64 -1.63 11.43 -2.41
CA VAL A 64 -2.09 10.89 -1.13
C VAL A 64 -1.71 11.77 0.07
N ALA A 65 -0.66 12.58 -0.05
CA ALA A 65 -0.19 13.47 1.00
C ALA A 65 -1.05 14.73 1.17
N LYS A 66 -1.99 15.01 0.25
CA LYS A 66 -2.90 16.15 0.38
C LYS A 66 -3.84 15.96 1.57
N PRO A 67 -4.13 17.04 2.34
CA PRO A 67 -4.93 16.95 3.57
C PRO A 67 -6.34 16.37 3.38
N ASP A 68 -6.97 16.63 2.24
CA ASP A 68 -8.34 16.22 1.87
C ASP A 68 -8.41 14.84 1.20
N PHE A 69 -7.24 14.25 0.85
CA PHE A 69 -7.21 13.05 0.02
C PHE A 69 -7.89 11.84 0.70
N GLY A 70 -7.72 11.67 2.01
CA GLY A 70 -8.35 10.59 2.76
C GLY A 70 -9.88 10.59 2.63
N ASP A 71 -10.49 11.77 2.77
CA ASP A 71 -11.94 11.92 2.63
C ASP A 71 -12.39 11.67 1.19
N ARG A 72 -11.63 12.17 0.21
CA ARG A 72 -11.93 11.98 -1.21
C ARG A 72 -11.92 10.52 -1.63
N ILE A 73 -10.91 9.75 -1.23
CA ILE A 73 -10.78 8.36 -1.70
C ILE A 73 -11.80 7.44 -1.03
N VAL A 74 -12.13 7.67 0.24
CA VAL A 74 -13.19 6.92 0.93
C VAL A 74 -14.55 7.27 0.31
N LYS A 75 -14.81 8.57 0.07
CA LYS A 75 -16.02 9.00 -0.63
C LYS A 75 -16.14 8.38 -2.02
N ALA A 76 -15.06 8.30 -2.79
CA ALA A 76 -15.06 7.67 -4.11
C ALA A 76 -15.46 6.19 -4.06
N ALA A 77 -15.03 5.44 -3.04
CA ALA A 77 -15.45 4.06 -2.84
C ALA A 77 -16.94 3.95 -2.54
N VAL A 78 -17.44 4.80 -1.64
CA VAL A 78 -18.86 4.81 -1.23
C VAL A 78 -19.77 5.26 -2.38
N ASP A 79 -19.42 6.31 -3.10
CA ASP A 79 -20.21 6.82 -4.22
C ASP A 79 -20.29 5.80 -5.37
N ALA A 80 -19.19 5.11 -5.66
CA ALA A 80 -19.15 4.16 -6.79
C ALA A 80 -19.74 2.78 -6.45
N PHE A 81 -19.55 2.31 -5.21
CA PHE A 81 -19.82 0.91 -4.85
C PHE A 81 -20.66 0.74 -3.56
N GLY A 82 -21.05 1.81 -2.91
CA GLY A 82 -21.94 1.80 -1.74
C GLY A 82 -21.27 1.59 -0.39
N ASP A 83 -20.04 1.11 -0.33
CA ASP A 83 -19.32 0.85 0.93
C ASP A 83 -17.79 0.90 0.72
N CYS A 84 -17.04 0.71 1.81
CA CYS A 84 -15.61 0.46 1.82
C CYS A 84 -15.28 -0.63 2.86
N HIS A 85 -14.68 -1.74 2.42
CA HIS A 85 -14.40 -2.90 3.26
C HIS A 85 -12.90 -3.12 3.50
N VAL A 86 -12.08 -2.77 2.53
CA VAL A 86 -10.63 -3.00 2.57
C VAL A 86 -9.89 -1.73 2.21
N VAL A 87 -8.87 -1.38 3.00
CA VAL A 87 -7.95 -0.29 2.70
C VAL A 87 -6.53 -0.83 2.69
N VAL A 88 -5.84 -0.68 1.54
CA VAL A 88 -4.43 -0.98 1.40
C VAL A 88 -3.66 0.32 1.19
N ASN A 89 -2.90 0.73 2.20
CA ASN A 89 -2.00 1.87 2.14
C ASN A 89 -0.67 1.42 1.53
N ASN A 90 -0.56 1.52 0.20
CA ASN A 90 0.60 1.07 -0.56
C ASN A 90 1.41 2.22 -1.20
N ALA A 91 0.79 3.37 -1.47
CA ALA A 91 1.47 4.51 -2.11
C ALA A 91 2.78 4.88 -1.42
N GLY A 92 3.81 5.14 -2.21
CA GLY A 92 5.09 5.56 -1.68
C GLY A 92 6.23 5.55 -2.69
N TYR A 93 7.31 6.21 -2.30
CA TYR A 93 8.58 6.29 -3.02
C TYR A 93 9.72 6.47 -2.02
N THR A 94 10.96 6.42 -2.47
CA THR A 94 12.14 6.72 -1.64
C THR A 94 12.82 8.00 -2.12
N TRP A 95 13.37 8.76 -1.19
CA TRP A 95 14.22 9.91 -1.47
C TRP A 95 15.41 9.86 -0.52
N ASP A 96 16.35 9.01 -0.89
CA ASP A 96 17.44 8.56 -0.05
C ASP A 96 18.54 9.62 0.09
N SER A 97 19.08 9.76 1.30
CA SER A 97 20.26 10.54 1.60
C SER A 97 20.88 10.07 2.93
N VAL A 98 22.19 10.17 3.07
CA VAL A 98 22.85 9.97 4.37
C VAL A 98 22.46 11.09 5.32
N ILE A 99 22.40 10.80 6.63
CA ILE A 99 21.81 11.71 7.64
C ILE A 99 22.38 13.13 7.60
N GLN A 100 23.69 13.29 7.40
CA GLN A 100 24.33 14.60 7.36
C GLN A 100 24.05 15.43 6.09
N LYS A 101 23.44 14.83 5.07
CA LYS A 101 23.06 15.47 3.81
C LYS A 101 21.56 15.49 3.58
N MET A 102 20.78 14.80 4.44
CA MET A 102 19.34 14.76 4.33
C MET A 102 18.76 16.13 4.66
N THR A 103 17.95 16.66 3.75
CA THR A 103 17.25 17.93 3.98
C THR A 103 15.93 17.71 4.71
N ASP A 104 15.43 18.74 5.40
CA ASP A 104 14.10 18.72 6.02
C ASP A 104 13.02 18.43 4.98
N GLU A 105 13.18 18.94 3.75
CA GLU A 105 12.26 18.65 2.65
C GLU A 105 12.20 17.14 2.34
N GLN A 106 13.34 16.47 2.22
CA GLN A 106 13.40 15.01 2.01
C GLN A 106 12.78 14.26 3.18
N TRP A 107 13.05 14.71 4.40
CA TRP A 107 12.49 14.12 5.61
C TRP A 107 10.97 14.18 5.63
N TYR A 108 10.39 15.38 5.53
CA TYR A 108 8.95 15.56 5.63
C TYR A 108 8.21 14.96 4.44
N ALA A 109 8.72 15.07 3.21
CA ALA A 109 8.08 14.49 2.03
C ALA A 109 7.90 12.97 2.15
N ILE A 110 8.90 12.27 2.69
CA ILE A 110 8.83 10.82 2.89
C ILE A 110 7.92 10.46 4.08
N LEU A 111 7.98 11.18 5.18
CA LEU A 111 7.06 10.96 6.30
C LEU A 111 5.61 11.24 5.89
N ASP A 112 5.38 12.26 5.09
CA ASP A 112 4.02 12.61 4.64
C ASP A 112 3.39 11.49 3.83
N VAL A 113 4.11 10.91 2.87
CA VAL A 113 3.56 9.85 2.03
C VAL A 113 3.44 8.52 2.75
N HIS A 114 4.39 8.18 3.64
CA HIS A 114 4.47 6.85 4.26
C HIS A 114 3.78 6.74 5.62
N LEU A 115 3.50 7.85 6.29
CA LEU A 115 2.92 7.85 7.64
C LEU A 115 1.72 8.79 7.75
N THR A 116 1.86 10.07 7.35
CA THR A 116 0.78 11.05 7.49
C THR A 116 -0.39 10.74 6.55
N ALA A 117 -0.12 10.35 5.30
CA ALA A 117 -1.16 9.99 4.33
C ALA A 117 -1.96 8.75 4.78
N PRO A 118 -1.35 7.61 5.14
CA PRO A 118 -2.08 6.49 5.74
C PRO A 118 -2.92 6.88 6.96
N PHE A 119 -2.39 7.71 7.88
CA PHE A 119 -3.17 8.23 9.01
C PHE A 119 -4.43 8.96 8.55
N ARG A 120 -4.33 9.85 7.55
CA ARG A 120 -5.47 10.61 7.02
C ARG A 120 -6.51 9.70 6.37
N VAL A 121 -6.06 8.75 5.54
CA VAL A 121 -6.95 7.76 4.91
C VAL A 121 -7.66 6.92 5.96
N LEU A 122 -6.95 6.42 6.99
CA LEU A 122 -7.53 5.59 8.03
C LEU A 122 -8.47 6.37 8.96
N ARG A 123 -8.22 7.66 9.18
CA ARG A 123 -9.14 8.54 9.91
C ARG A 123 -10.46 8.72 9.15
N ALA A 124 -10.40 8.96 7.83
CA ALA A 124 -11.59 9.06 7.00
C ALA A 124 -12.34 7.71 6.91
N PHE A 125 -11.61 6.60 6.76
CA PHE A 125 -12.17 5.26 6.77
C PHE A 125 -12.88 4.94 8.10
N GLN A 126 -12.31 5.35 9.24
CA GLN A 126 -12.93 5.18 10.55
C GLN A 126 -14.29 5.90 10.67
N GLN A 127 -14.38 7.11 10.18
CA GLN A 127 -15.63 7.87 10.17
C GLN A 127 -16.72 7.14 9.37
N HIS A 128 -16.35 6.56 8.22
CA HIS A 128 -17.25 5.79 7.38
C HIS A 128 -17.66 4.46 8.05
N PHE A 129 -16.71 3.59 8.42
CA PHE A 129 -17.06 2.26 8.90
C PHE A 129 -17.81 2.28 10.25
N ARG A 130 -17.60 3.27 11.08
CA ARG A 130 -18.34 3.42 12.34
C ARG A 130 -19.84 3.47 12.08
N GLN A 131 -20.28 4.27 11.13
CA GLN A 131 -21.69 4.39 10.76
C GLN A 131 -22.21 3.10 10.10
N ALA A 132 -21.41 2.49 9.21
CA ALA A 132 -21.76 1.24 8.55
C ALA A 132 -21.95 0.10 9.57
N VAL A 133 -21.03 -0.04 10.51
CA VAL A 133 -21.11 -1.08 11.58
C VAL A 133 -22.32 -0.90 12.50
N GLU A 134 -22.67 0.34 12.86
CA GLU A 134 -23.88 0.62 13.66
C GLU A 134 -25.14 0.14 12.93
N LYS A 135 -25.26 0.40 11.64
CA LYS A 135 -26.37 -0.06 10.80
C LYS A 135 -26.39 -1.59 10.65
N GLU A 136 -25.24 -2.19 10.32
CA GLU A 136 -25.08 -3.63 10.14
C GLU A 136 -25.49 -4.40 11.39
N ARG A 137 -25.08 -3.95 12.57
CA ARG A 137 -25.42 -4.55 13.85
C ARG A 137 -26.91 -4.43 14.16
N ALA A 138 -27.55 -3.33 13.82
CA ALA A 138 -28.99 -3.18 13.95
C ALA A 138 -29.75 -4.16 13.06
N GLU A 139 -29.17 -4.58 11.93
CA GLU A 139 -29.69 -5.59 11.00
C GLU A 139 -29.26 -7.02 11.38
N GLY A 140 -28.55 -7.23 12.48
CA GLY A 140 -28.02 -8.54 12.91
C GLY A 140 -26.88 -9.05 12.05
N LYS A 141 -26.22 -8.18 11.27
CA LYS A 141 -25.11 -8.54 10.38
C LYS A 141 -23.76 -8.27 11.06
N ARG A 142 -22.78 -9.12 10.75
CA ARG A 142 -21.38 -8.93 11.10
C ARG A 142 -20.54 -8.86 9.83
N VAL A 143 -19.92 -7.71 9.61
CA VAL A 143 -19.03 -7.47 8.46
C VAL A 143 -17.63 -7.18 8.96
N VAL A 144 -16.67 -8.04 8.61
CA VAL A 144 -15.26 -7.80 8.93
C VAL A 144 -14.67 -6.90 7.85
N ARG A 145 -13.97 -5.84 8.31
CA ARG A 145 -13.22 -4.93 7.45
C ARG A 145 -11.72 -5.09 7.67
N LYS A 146 -10.94 -4.73 6.68
CA LYS A 146 -9.51 -4.99 6.63
C LYS A 146 -8.71 -3.73 6.34
N VAL A 147 -7.61 -3.56 7.07
CA VAL A 147 -6.58 -2.57 6.75
C VAL A 147 -5.25 -3.29 6.59
N VAL A 148 -4.57 -3.03 5.48
CA VAL A 148 -3.20 -3.51 5.26
C VAL A 148 -2.29 -2.32 4.94
N ASN A 149 -1.31 -2.11 5.79
CA ASN A 149 -0.31 -1.06 5.63
C ASN A 149 0.98 -1.64 5.05
N ILE A 150 1.49 -1.06 3.98
CA ILE A 150 2.75 -1.51 3.40
C ILE A 150 3.92 -0.86 4.13
N SER A 151 4.69 -1.70 4.81
CA SER A 151 5.96 -1.39 5.45
C SER A 151 7.14 -1.87 4.60
N SER A 152 8.32 -1.97 5.18
CA SER A 152 9.56 -2.41 4.54
C SER A 152 10.49 -3.04 5.57
N THR A 153 11.37 -3.93 5.13
CA THR A 153 12.50 -4.38 5.95
C THR A 153 13.38 -3.21 6.42
N SER A 154 13.43 -2.10 5.67
CA SER A 154 14.09 -0.87 6.12
C SER A 154 13.43 -0.27 7.37
N GLY A 155 12.12 -0.43 7.54
CA GLY A 155 11.41 0.01 8.74
C GLY A 155 11.58 -0.95 9.93
N VAL A 156 11.91 -2.22 9.68
CA VAL A 156 12.11 -3.24 10.72
C VAL A 156 13.57 -3.26 11.19
N ASN A 157 14.51 -3.24 10.23
CA ASN A 157 15.94 -3.49 10.48
C ASN A 157 16.79 -2.22 10.29
N GLY A 158 16.24 -1.14 9.74
CA GLY A 158 17.00 0.03 9.29
C GLY A 158 17.69 -0.22 7.94
N ASN A 159 18.03 0.88 7.25
CA ASN A 159 18.86 0.83 6.04
C ASN A 159 19.66 2.12 5.92
N ALA A 160 20.97 2.02 5.73
CA ALA A 160 21.84 3.18 5.60
C ALA A 160 21.42 4.07 4.41
N GLY A 161 21.35 5.38 4.64
CA GLY A 161 20.87 6.35 3.63
C GLY A 161 19.35 6.50 3.55
N GLN A 162 18.60 5.81 4.38
CA GLN A 162 17.12 5.82 4.38
C GLN A 162 16.54 6.23 5.75
N SER A 163 17.14 7.18 6.45
CA SER A 163 16.66 7.57 7.79
C SER A 163 15.21 8.02 7.79
N ASN A 164 14.78 8.82 6.80
CA ASN A 164 13.39 9.25 6.62
C ASN A 164 12.46 8.07 6.27
N TYR A 165 12.84 7.25 5.31
CA TYR A 165 12.06 6.10 4.86
C TYR A 165 11.92 5.05 5.96
N SER A 166 13.02 4.71 6.63
CA SER A 166 13.01 3.78 7.76
C SER A 166 12.13 4.27 8.90
N ALA A 167 12.21 5.57 9.24
CA ALA A 167 11.35 6.18 10.25
C ALA A 167 9.86 6.09 9.88
N GLY A 168 9.50 6.45 8.64
CA GLY A 168 8.12 6.35 8.15
C GLY A 168 7.61 4.91 8.16
N LYS A 169 8.44 3.96 7.70
CA LYS A 169 8.08 2.52 7.63
C LYS A 169 8.09 1.82 8.99
N ALA A 170 8.86 2.29 9.96
CA ALA A 170 8.73 1.87 11.37
C ALA A 170 7.49 2.48 12.02
N GLY A 171 7.23 3.77 11.78
CA GLY A 171 6.06 4.48 12.29
C GLY A 171 4.73 3.83 11.86
N ILE A 172 4.62 3.38 10.60
CA ILE A 172 3.41 2.72 10.12
C ILE A 172 3.16 1.36 10.82
N VAL A 173 4.20 0.65 11.26
CA VAL A 173 4.05 -0.57 12.07
C VAL A 173 3.50 -0.22 13.46
N GLY A 174 3.98 0.87 14.08
CA GLY A 174 3.43 1.39 15.33
C GLY A 174 1.95 1.77 15.19
N LEU A 175 1.60 2.53 14.14
CA LEU A 175 0.23 2.90 13.81
C LEU A 175 -0.66 1.66 13.61
N THR A 176 -0.18 0.64 12.88
CA THR A 176 -0.87 -0.63 12.68
C THR A 176 -1.27 -1.28 14.01
N LYS A 177 -0.32 -1.43 14.93
CA LYS A 177 -0.56 -2.05 16.24
C LYS A 177 -1.54 -1.26 17.11
N THR A 178 -1.48 0.07 17.04
CA THR A 178 -2.39 0.96 17.77
C THR A 178 -3.81 0.83 17.23
N LEU A 179 -3.98 0.97 15.92
CA LEU A 179 -5.29 0.92 15.28
C LEU A 179 -5.92 -0.48 15.31
N ALA A 180 -5.13 -1.56 15.38
CA ALA A 180 -5.65 -2.90 15.62
C ALA A 180 -6.42 -2.98 16.97
N LYS A 181 -5.96 -2.27 18.00
CA LYS A 181 -6.63 -2.19 19.30
C LYS A 181 -7.86 -1.27 19.27
N GLU A 182 -7.75 -0.12 18.61
CA GLU A 182 -8.84 0.85 18.53
C GLU A 182 -10.01 0.38 17.67
N PHE A 183 -9.70 -0.28 16.53
CA PHE A 183 -10.70 -0.67 15.53
C PHE A 183 -11.30 -2.06 15.78
N GLY A 184 -10.66 -2.89 16.62
CA GLY A 184 -11.10 -4.26 16.88
C GLY A 184 -12.54 -4.37 17.35
N ARG A 185 -13.01 -3.43 18.18
CA ARG A 185 -14.41 -3.38 18.64
C ARG A 185 -15.43 -3.15 17.53
N TYR A 186 -14.98 -2.78 16.33
CA TYR A 186 -15.81 -2.58 15.14
C TYR A 186 -15.64 -3.72 14.13
N ASP A 187 -15.03 -4.84 14.50
CA ASP A 187 -14.68 -5.96 13.60
C ASP A 187 -13.76 -5.51 12.44
N VAL A 188 -12.83 -4.60 12.70
CA VAL A 188 -11.82 -4.17 11.73
C VAL A 188 -10.45 -4.71 12.14
N THR A 189 -9.83 -5.51 11.28
CA THR A 189 -8.44 -5.96 11.47
C THR A 189 -7.47 -4.99 10.83
N VAL A 190 -6.32 -4.75 11.45
CA VAL A 190 -5.27 -3.86 10.93
C VAL A 190 -3.95 -4.59 11.00
N ASN A 191 -3.33 -4.82 9.84
CA ASN A 191 -2.06 -5.52 9.72
C ASN A 191 -1.07 -4.76 8.82
N ALA A 192 0.19 -5.13 8.85
CA ALA A 192 1.23 -4.59 7.99
C ALA A 192 1.96 -5.72 7.25
N VAL A 193 2.47 -5.41 6.05
CA VAL A 193 3.40 -6.26 5.30
C VAL A 193 4.69 -5.48 5.08
N ALA A 194 5.81 -6.02 5.55
CA ALA A 194 7.13 -5.42 5.42
C ALA A 194 7.91 -6.12 4.30
N PHE A 195 8.00 -5.48 3.14
CA PHE A 195 8.72 -6.04 2.00
C PHE A 195 10.23 -5.87 2.11
N GLY A 196 10.97 -6.90 1.71
CA GLY A 196 12.35 -6.82 1.31
C GLY A 196 12.50 -6.34 -0.14
N TYR A 197 13.44 -6.94 -0.88
CA TYR A 197 13.63 -6.62 -2.29
C TYR A 197 12.53 -7.24 -3.15
N ILE A 198 11.69 -6.38 -3.76
CA ILE A 198 10.69 -6.76 -4.77
C ILE A 198 11.09 -6.10 -6.10
N GLN A 199 11.04 -6.86 -7.19
CA GLN A 199 11.38 -6.42 -8.54
C GLN A 199 10.28 -5.51 -9.09
N THR A 200 10.51 -4.21 -9.06
CA THR A 200 9.58 -3.18 -9.56
C THR A 200 10.34 -2.15 -10.39
N ARG A 201 9.63 -1.23 -11.04
CA ARG A 201 10.27 -0.09 -11.72
C ARG A 201 11.22 0.71 -10.82
N LEU A 202 10.87 0.84 -9.52
CA LEU A 202 11.70 1.58 -8.55
C LEU A 202 12.99 0.85 -8.19
N THR A 203 13.07 -0.45 -8.46
CA THR A 203 14.21 -1.32 -8.15
C THR A 203 14.84 -1.92 -9.40
N GLN A 204 14.47 -1.47 -10.60
CA GLN A 204 15.07 -1.95 -11.86
C GLN A 204 16.58 -1.65 -11.91
N PRO A 205 17.36 -2.55 -12.58
CA PRO A 205 18.77 -2.30 -12.80
C PRO A 205 18.94 -1.01 -13.61
N LEU A 206 19.78 -0.12 -13.10
CA LEU A 206 20.25 1.03 -13.88
C LEU A 206 21.24 0.52 -14.91
N SER A 207 21.05 0.83 -16.20
CA SER A 207 22.10 0.72 -17.21
C SER A 207 23.24 1.69 -16.86
N GLN A 208 24.49 1.34 -17.22
CA GLN A 208 25.64 2.22 -16.98
C GLN A 208 25.39 3.59 -17.63
N GLY A 209 25.18 4.62 -16.81
CA GLY A 209 24.98 5.99 -17.24
C GLY A 209 23.57 6.57 -17.08
N ASP A 210 22.55 5.78 -16.88
CA ASP A 210 21.16 6.25 -16.68
C ASP A 210 20.71 6.04 -15.21
N ALA A 211 20.60 7.13 -14.46
CA ALA A 211 19.76 7.13 -13.29
C ALA A 211 18.31 7.28 -13.78
N GLY A 212 17.48 6.23 -13.65
CA GLY A 212 16.06 6.40 -13.87
C GLY A 212 15.56 7.54 -12.98
N GLU A 213 14.90 8.53 -13.58
CA GLU A 213 14.25 9.61 -12.83
C GLU A 213 12.74 9.41 -12.86
N ILE A 214 12.11 9.64 -11.72
CA ILE A 214 10.67 9.80 -11.65
C ILE A 214 10.37 11.22 -11.21
N GLU A 215 9.30 11.80 -11.71
CA GLU A 215 8.80 13.07 -11.20
C GLU A 215 7.72 12.79 -10.15
N VAL A 216 7.91 13.35 -8.95
CA VAL A 216 6.94 13.26 -7.86
C VAL A 216 6.71 14.67 -7.33
N GLN A 217 5.50 15.18 -7.45
CA GLN A 217 5.13 16.53 -7.00
C GLN A 217 6.02 17.64 -7.60
N GLY A 218 6.38 17.53 -8.90
CA GLY A 218 7.27 18.48 -9.57
C GLY A 218 8.76 18.31 -9.22
N ARG A 219 9.13 17.27 -8.48
CA ARG A 219 10.52 16.97 -8.06
C ARG A 219 11.04 15.79 -8.84
N LYS A 220 12.26 15.90 -9.35
CA LYS A 220 12.98 14.78 -9.96
C LYS A 220 13.64 13.93 -8.88
N VAL A 221 13.17 12.71 -8.72
CA VAL A 221 13.73 11.74 -7.77
C VAL A 221 14.41 10.62 -8.53
N LYS A 222 15.69 10.36 -8.20
CA LYS A 222 16.44 9.25 -8.79
C LYS A 222 15.91 7.92 -8.27
N VAL A 223 15.63 6.99 -9.16
CA VAL A 223 15.16 5.65 -8.84
C VAL A 223 15.97 4.61 -9.60
N GLY A 224 15.95 3.38 -9.10
CA GLY A 224 16.69 2.26 -9.66
C GLY A 224 17.88 1.86 -8.80
N VAL A 225 18.43 0.69 -9.07
CA VAL A 225 19.53 0.08 -8.30
C VAL A 225 20.66 -0.28 -9.26
N GLN A 226 21.91 0.00 -8.89
CA GLN A 226 23.05 -0.43 -9.70
C GLN A 226 23.06 -1.95 -9.87
N GLY A 227 23.28 -2.44 -11.08
CA GLY A 227 23.19 -3.88 -11.43
C GLY A 227 24.04 -4.79 -10.55
N GLY A 228 25.27 -4.37 -10.22
CA GLY A 228 26.14 -5.11 -9.29
C GLY A 228 25.54 -5.24 -7.86
N ARG A 229 24.78 -4.25 -7.41
CA ARG A 229 24.10 -4.28 -6.12
C ARG A 229 22.91 -5.24 -6.11
N ILE A 230 22.21 -5.37 -7.23
CA ILE A 230 21.12 -6.36 -7.39
C ILE A 230 21.67 -7.79 -7.31
N ALA A 231 22.78 -8.07 -8.00
CA ALA A 231 23.42 -9.38 -7.92
C ALA A 231 23.86 -9.73 -6.49
N ALA A 232 24.44 -8.78 -5.77
CA ALA A 232 24.82 -8.95 -4.36
C ALA A 232 23.58 -9.18 -3.46
N MET A 233 22.50 -8.42 -3.67
CA MET A 233 21.24 -8.64 -2.93
C MET A 233 20.66 -10.03 -3.18
N ASN A 234 20.63 -10.50 -4.43
CA ASN A 234 20.14 -11.84 -4.76
C ASN A 234 20.97 -12.95 -4.10
N GLN A 235 22.29 -12.76 -3.96
CA GLN A 235 23.15 -13.71 -3.24
C GLN A 235 22.89 -13.75 -1.74
N MET A 236 22.45 -12.65 -1.15
CA MET A 236 22.13 -12.56 0.28
C MET A 236 20.75 -13.16 0.60
N ILE A 237 19.81 -13.13 -0.35
CA ILE A 237 18.46 -13.65 -0.16
C ILE A 237 18.50 -15.19 -0.24
N PRO A 238 18.07 -15.94 0.79
CA PRO A 238 18.07 -17.42 0.77
C PRO A 238 17.32 -18.03 -0.41
N LEU A 239 16.23 -17.39 -0.89
CA LEU A 239 15.53 -17.84 -2.11
C LEU A 239 16.27 -17.47 -3.42
N GLY A 240 17.44 -16.83 -3.34
CA GLY A 240 18.34 -16.54 -4.48
C GLY A 240 17.86 -15.44 -5.43
N ARG A 241 16.76 -14.77 -5.14
CA ARG A 241 16.17 -13.75 -6.01
C ARG A 241 15.32 -12.73 -5.24
N GLY A 242 15.08 -11.58 -5.84
CA GLY A 242 14.01 -10.68 -5.42
C GLY A 242 12.63 -11.29 -5.66
N GLY A 243 11.65 -10.89 -4.85
CA GLY A 243 10.24 -11.25 -5.04
C GLY A 243 9.65 -10.55 -6.27
N LEU A 244 8.61 -11.15 -6.85
CA LEU A 244 7.83 -10.54 -7.92
C LEU A 244 6.68 -9.70 -7.35
N PRO A 245 6.17 -8.68 -8.09
CA PRO A 245 5.02 -7.89 -7.65
C PRO A 245 3.78 -8.73 -7.34
N GLU A 246 3.54 -9.80 -8.10
CA GLU A 246 2.44 -10.75 -7.90
C GLU A 246 2.60 -11.55 -6.60
N GLU A 247 3.83 -11.93 -6.22
CA GLU A 247 4.12 -12.59 -4.96
C GLU A 247 3.92 -11.65 -3.77
N ALA A 248 4.32 -10.38 -3.93
CA ALA A 248 4.04 -9.33 -2.96
C ALA A 248 2.53 -9.12 -2.79
N ALA A 249 1.77 -9.05 -3.89
CA ALA A 249 0.32 -8.93 -3.88
C ALA A 249 -0.35 -10.12 -3.17
N GLY A 250 0.14 -11.34 -3.38
CA GLY A 250 -0.33 -12.54 -2.70
C GLY A 250 -0.20 -12.44 -1.18
N SER A 251 0.93 -11.91 -0.69
CA SER A 251 1.15 -11.74 0.75
C SER A 251 0.26 -10.65 1.39
N VAL A 252 -0.06 -9.59 0.64
CA VAL A 252 -1.05 -8.58 1.08
C VAL A 252 -2.45 -9.17 1.10
N TYR A 253 -2.80 -9.95 0.07
CA TYR A 253 -4.09 -10.60 -0.04
C TYR A 253 -4.42 -11.51 1.15
N LEU A 254 -3.44 -12.17 1.77
CA LEU A 254 -3.64 -12.95 3.00
C LEU A 254 -4.35 -12.14 4.09
N PHE A 255 -4.00 -10.87 4.25
CA PHE A 255 -4.63 -9.99 5.24
C PHE A 255 -5.92 -9.32 4.75
N CYS A 256 -6.22 -9.37 3.46
CA CYS A 256 -7.48 -8.86 2.90
C CYS A 256 -8.58 -9.92 2.91
N SER A 257 -8.23 -11.21 2.86
CA SER A 257 -9.15 -12.34 2.76
C SER A 257 -9.84 -12.67 4.10
N PRO A 258 -10.98 -13.37 4.07
CA PRO A 258 -11.64 -13.87 5.29
C PRO A 258 -10.77 -14.81 6.13
N ASP A 259 -9.78 -15.48 5.54
CA ASP A 259 -8.87 -16.39 6.25
C ASP A 259 -8.06 -15.70 7.36
N SER A 260 -7.99 -14.36 7.33
CA SER A 260 -7.34 -13.53 8.34
C SER A 260 -8.29 -12.79 9.28
N ASP A 261 -9.56 -13.20 9.41
CA ASP A 261 -10.55 -12.47 10.22
C ASP A 261 -10.18 -12.39 11.71
N TYR A 262 -9.30 -13.27 12.19
CA TYR A 262 -8.80 -13.24 13.56
C TYR A 262 -7.33 -12.80 13.68
N VAL A 263 -6.74 -12.29 12.58
CA VAL A 263 -5.35 -11.80 12.56
C VAL A 263 -5.36 -10.28 12.55
N SER A 264 -4.87 -9.66 13.63
CA SER A 264 -4.79 -8.20 13.75
C SER A 264 -3.56 -7.76 14.53
N GLY A 265 -3.00 -6.60 14.19
CA GLY A 265 -1.82 -6.04 14.82
C GLY A 265 -0.49 -6.66 14.39
N GLN A 266 -0.49 -7.51 13.36
CA GLN A 266 0.71 -8.22 12.90
C GLN A 266 1.47 -7.41 11.85
N CYS A 267 2.78 -7.67 11.78
CA CYS A 267 3.66 -7.22 10.71
C CYS A 267 4.35 -8.44 10.09
N LEU A 268 3.90 -8.83 8.90
CA LEU A 268 4.49 -9.94 8.15
C LEU A 268 5.69 -9.45 7.35
N VAL A 269 6.86 -10.02 7.62
CA VAL A 269 8.06 -9.77 6.83
C VAL A 269 8.07 -10.70 5.61
N VAL A 270 8.22 -10.12 4.41
CA VAL A 270 8.22 -10.83 3.12
C VAL A 270 9.49 -10.45 2.36
N ASN A 271 10.56 -11.24 2.55
CA ASN A 271 11.91 -10.90 2.11
C ASN A 271 12.72 -12.07 1.54
N GLY A 272 12.08 -13.22 1.31
CA GLY A 272 12.77 -14.41 0.79
C GLY A 272 13.70 -15.09 1.78
N GLY A 273 13.54 -14.83 3.08
CA GLY A 273 14.32 -15.43 4.17
C GLY A 273 15.52 -14.61 4.64
N LEU A 274 15.70 -13.37 4.12
CA LEU A 274 16.80 -12.47 4.50
C LEU A 274 16.66 -11.96 5.95
#